data_fa75009d52d4624ef54d0617dd2cecdd
#
_entry.id   fa75009d52d4624ef54d0617dd2cecdd
#
_cell.length_a   1.000
_cell.length_b   1.000
_cell.length_c   1.000
_cell.angle_alpha   90.00
_cell.angle_beta   90.00
_cell.angle_gamma   90.00
#
_symmetry.space_group_name_H-M   'P 1'
#
loop_
_entity.id
_entity.type
_entity.pdbx_description
1 polymer ?
#
loop_
_entity_poly.entity_id
_entity_poly.type
_entity_poly.pdbx_seq_one_letter_code
_entity_poly.pdbx_strand_id
1 'polypeptide(L)'
;MTDKQRDISQPELKPRLWVVSELYYPELTSTGYYLTQIAEGLTDTFDVKALCGQPNYSARGTRAPKHEIRKKVEIFRVGGTTLNKNVIAFRLVNMLTLSFSMFFVSLRKFRKGDRVLVVTNPPASPFVIAIASLIRGAAYTLLIHDNYPEILIAAGKAGDKSLVVKFLGFWNRWLYKHASRIIAVGRDMHQLLSRKTQGLDIPISVIPNWAELENVEPRPRSENPLLKELGISDRFVILYAGNMGYPNDIETILAAAKTLDSDTRSRFHFVFLGAGVKRKLIENFIADEKPANVTLLEPR
;
A
#
# COMPACT_ATOMS: atom_id res chain seq x y z
N MET A 1 -34.22 43.48 32.44
CA MET A 1 -32.86 43.21 31.91
C MET A 1 -32.46 41.81 32.35
N THR A 2 -32.74 40.83 31.50
CA THR A 2 -32.43 39.41 31.77
C THR A 2 -31.19 39.04 30.97
N ASP A 3 -30.13 38.84 31.72
CA ASP A 3 -28.83 38.46 31.22
C ASP A 3 -28.90 37.02 30.66
N LYS A 4 -28.81 36.88 29.33
CA LYS A 4 -28.73 35.57 28.66
C LYS A 4 -27.30 35.04 28.89
N GLN A 5 -27.15 34.18 29.90
CA GLN A 5 -25.97 33.33 30.02
C GLN A 5 -25.73 32.60 28.66
N ARG A 6 -24.59 32.89 28.02
CA ARG A 6 -24.10 32.14 26.91
C ARG A 6 -23.75 30.75 27.45
N ASP A 7 -24.50 29.77 26.95
CA ASP A 7 -24.25 28.36 27.14
C ASP A 7 -22.84 28.08 26.50
N ILE A 8 -21.85 27.83 27.33
CA ILE A 8 -20.52 27.41 26.90
C ILE A 8 -20.71 25.96 26.47
N SER A 9 -20.99 25.77 25.18
CA SER A 9 -21.08 24.45 24.57
C SER A 9 -19.81 23.67 24.88
N GLN A 10 -19.97 22.55 25.60
CA GLN A 10 -18.88 21.59 25.81
C GLN A 10 -18.27 21.23 24.44
N PRO A 11 -16.95 21.15 24.31
CA PRO A 11 -16.33 20.78 23.04
C PRO A 11 -16.89 19.40 22.63
N GLU A 12 -17.54 19.36 21.48
CA GLU A 12 -18.13 18.14 20.94
C GLU A 12 -17.01 17.10 20.79
N LEU A 13 -17.10 15.98 21.50
CA LEU A 13 -16.08 14.94 21.50
C LEU A 13 -15.96 14.37 20.09
N LYS A 14 -14.81 14.57 19.45
CA LYS A 14 -14.53 14.03 18.11
C LYS A 14 -14.75 12.50 18.09
N PRO A 15 -15.40 11.97 17.04
CA PRO A 15 -15.54 10.53 16.90
C PRO A 15 -14.16 9.87 16.75
N ARG A 16 -13.98 8.67 17.29
CA ARG A 16 -12.72 7.97 17.25
C ARG A 16 -12.53 7.26 15.92
N LEU A 17 -11.36 7.44 15.31
CA LEU A 17 -10.95 6.75 14.08
C LEU A 17 -9.68 5.95 14.33
N TRP A 18 -9.71 4.68 14.01
CA TRP A 18 -8.54 3.81 13.98
C TRP A 18 -8.06 3.62 12.55
N VAL A 19 -6.80 3.91 12.28
CA VAL A 19 -6.11 3.56 11.02
C VAL A 19 -5.25 2.35 11.29
N VAL A 20 -5.55 1.23 10.63
CA VAL A 20 -4.89 -0.06 10.89
C VAL A 20 -4.15 -0.55 9.67
N SER A 21 -2.83 -0.75 9.82
CA SER A 21 -1.92 -1.20 8.76
C SER A 21 -0.67 -1.84 9.36
N GLU A 22 -0.03 -2.77 8.65
CA GLU A 22 1.34 -3.17 9.00
C GLU A 22 2.30 -1.99 8.90
N LEU A 23 2.18 -1.21 7.81
CA LEU A 23 3.11 -0.16 7.44
C LEU A 23 2.54 1.21 7.84
N TYR A 24 3.33 1.94 8.61
CA TYR A 24 3.03 3.28 9.07
C TYR A 24 4.35 4.01 9.36
N TYR A 25 4.32 5.32 9.63
CA TYR A 25 5.53 6.06 10.05
C TYR A 25 6.37 5.28 11.08
N PRO A 26 7.70 5.22 10.96
CA PRO A 26 8.60 5.91 10.03
C PRO A 26 8.87 5.14 8.70
N GLU A 27 8.04 4.20 8.29
CA GLU A 27 8.21 3.49 7.02
C GLU A 27 8.00 4.43 5.83
N LEU A 28 8.98 4.47 4.92
CA LEU A 28 8.96 5.31 3.71
C LEU A 28 8.37 4.58 2.49
N THR A 29 7.73 3.42 2.70
CA THR A 29 6.98 2.75 1.63
C THR A 29 5.74 3.56 1.24
N SER A 30 5.26 3.41 0.00
CA SER A 30 4.07 4.12 -0.46
C SER A 30 2.85 3.93 0.46
N THR A 31 2.59 2.70 0.89
CA THR A 31 1.50 2.40 1.83
C THR A 31 1.70 3.12 3.18
N GLY A 32 2.91 3.05 3.75
CA GLY A 32 3.23 3.72 5.02
C GLY A 32 3.07 5.23 4.91
N TYR A 33 3.54 5.81 3.81
CA TYR A 33 3.41 7.24 3.52
C TYR A 33 1.93 7.67 3.44
N TYR A 34 1.13 7.06 2.57
CA TYR A 34 -0.26 7.45 2.39
C TYR A 34 -1.10 7.26 3.66
N LEU A 35 -0.94 6.17 4.38
CA LEU A 35 -1.69 5.94 5.62
C LEU A 35 -1.29 6.92 6.73
N THR A 36 -0.02 7.32 6.79
CA THR A 36 0.42 8.37 7.70
C THR A 36 -0.23 9.71 7.36
N GLN A 37 -0.23 10.11 6.09
CA GLN A 37 -0.86 11.34 5.63
C GLN A 37 -2.38 11.34 5.86
N ILE A 38 -3.07 10.22 5.58
CA ILE A 38 -4.51 10.06 5.84
C ILE A 38 -4.79 10.25 7.34
N ALA A 39 -4.04 9.57 8.19
CA ALA A 39 -4.26 9.66 9.64
C ALA A 39 -4.03 11.09 10.16
N GLU A 40 -2.93 11.72 9.75
CA GLU A 40 -2.59 13.08 10.16
C GLU A 40 -3.60 14.11 9.65
N GLY A 41 -4.03 14.00 8.38
CA GLY A 41 -5.00 14.90 7.76
C GLY A 41 -6.41 14.81 8.34
N LEU A 42 -6.76 13.71 9.01
CA LEU A 42 -8.09 13.52 9.61
C LEU A 42 -8.17 13.97 11.09
N THR A 43 -7.08 14.45 11.69
CA THR A 43 -7.03 14.83 13.12
C THR A 43 -7.90 16.04 13.47
N ASP A 44 -8.27 16.87 12.52
CA ASP A 44 -9.16 17.99 12.79
C ASP A 44 -10.63 17.54 12.92
N THR A 45 -11.01 16.42 12.30
CA THR A 45 -12.36 15.86 12.33
C THR A 45 -12.53 14.72 13.33
N PHE A 46 -11.46 13.92 13.56
CA PHE A 46 -11.49 12.71 14.37
C PHE A 46 -10.44 12.74 15.50
N ASP A 47 -10.72 11.99 16.57
CA ASP A 47 -9.69 11.52 17.52
C ASP A 47 -8.99 10.30 16.86
N VAL A 48 -7.87 10.56 16.17
CA VAL A 48 -7.22 9.57 15.33
C VAL A 48 -6.20 8.73 16.09
N LYS A 49 -6.31 7.43 15.93
CA LYS A 49 -5.39 6.43 16.48
C LYS A 49 -4.86 5.54 15.34
N ALA A 50 -3.57 5.25 15.37
CA ALA A 50 -2.95 4.32 14.44
C ALA A 50 -2.57 3.02 15.17
N LEU A 51 -2.92 1.87 14.59
CA LEU A 51 -2.46 0.56 15.04
C LEU A 51 -1.62 -0.05 13.92
N CYS A 52 -0.32 -0.26 14.17
CA CYS A 52 0.61 -0.69 13.14
C CYS A 52 1.67 -1.68 13.65
N GLY A 53 2.46 -2.23 12.72
CA GLY A 53 3.65 -3.02 13.03
C GLY A 53 4.84 -2.18 13.46
N GLN A 54 5.93 -2.85 13.89
CA GLN A 54 7.24 -2.22 13.99
C GLN A 54 7.83 -2.02 12.59
N PRO A 55 8.67 -0.98 12.37
CA PRO A 55 9.35 -0.76 11.10
C PRO A 55 10.14 -2.00 10.67
N ASN A 56 9.91 -2.49 9.46
CA ASN A 56 10.54 -3.72 9.00
C ASN A 56 10.84 -3.78 7.48
N TYR A 57 10.60 -2.67 6.76
CA TYR A 57 10.88 -2.52 5.32
C TYR A 57 11.97 -1.48 5.07
N SER A 58 11.60 -0.22 4.82
CA SER A 58 12.53 0.87 4.53
C SER A 58 13.33 1.29 5.76
N ALA A 59 12.72 1.27 6.94
CA ALA A 59 13.34 1.58 8.22
C ALA A 59 13.76 0.30 9.00
N ARG A 60 14.16 -0.76 8.26
CA ARG A 60 14.55 -2.03 8.86
C ARG A 60 15.74 -1.87 9.81
N GLY A 61 15.59 -2.42 11.02
CA GLY A 61 16.58 -2.29 12.09
C GLY A 61 16.36 -1.09 13.01
N THR A 62 15.49 -0.15 12.63
CA THR A 62 15.07 0.93 13.51
C THR A 62 13.97 0.42 14.45
N ARG A 63 14.14 0.60 15.74
CA ARG A 63 13.10 0.25 16.72
C ARG A 63 12.34 1.53 17.09
N ALA A 64 11.09 1.63 16.63
CA ALA A 64 10.23 2.74 16.99
C ALA A 64 9.55 2.51 18.36
N PRO A 65 9.16 3.56 19.10
CA PRO A 65 8.42 3.43 20.34
C PRO A 65 7.14 2.60 20.17
N LYS A 66 6.81 1.78 21.17
CA LYS A 66 5.55 0.99 21.15
C LYS A 66 4.32 1.89 21.18
N HIS A 67 4.43 3.05 21.79
CA HIS A 67 3.40 4.06 21.91
C HIS A 67 4.03 5.44 21.79
N GLU A 68 3.47 6.28 20.94
CA GLU A 68 3.85 7.69 20.80
C GLU A 68 2.69 8.52 20.26
N ILE A 69 2.79 9.83 20.37
CA ILE A 69 1.87 10.78 19.73
C ILE A 69 2.67 11.58 18.71
N ARG A 70 2.20 11.59 17.46
CA ARG A 70 2.80 12.36 16.38
C ARG A 70 1.72 13.11 15.60
N LYS A 71 1.87 14.42 15.45
CA LYS A 71 0.90 15.30 14.77
C LYS A 71 -0.55 15.01 15.17
N LYS A 72 -0.83 14.93 16.46
CA LYS A 72 -2.13 14.61 17.07
C LYS A 72 -2.64 13.18 16.83
N VAL A 73 -1.88 12.30 16.16
CA VAL A 73 -2.22 10.89 16.01
C VAL A 73 -1.57 10.07 17.13
N GLU A 74 -2.37 9.32 17.89
CA GLU A 74 -1.90 8.38 18.90
C GLU A 74 -1.56 7.04 18.25
N ILE A 75 -0.27 6.67 18.24
CA ILE A 75 0.26 5.51 17.51
C ILE A 75 0.54 4.37 18.48
N PHE A 76 -0.03 3.20 18.18
CA PHE A 76 0.21 1.94 18.89
C PHE A 76 0.92 0.97 17.96
N ARG A 77 2.14 0.56 18.32
CA ARG A 77 2.90 -0.43 17.55
C ARG A 77 2.91 -1.78 18.22
N VAL A 78 2.56 -2.79 17.46
CA VAL A 78 2.59 -4.18 17.88
C VAL A 78 3.76 -4.93 17.25
N GLY A 79 4.23 -5.98 17.93
CA GLY A 79 5.25 -6.86 17.43
C GLY A 79 4.64 -8.07 16.71
N GLY A 80 5.41 -8.61 15.80
CA GLY A 80 5.26 -9.94 15.21
C GLY A 80 6.63 -10.60 15.12
N THR A 81 6.69 -11.83 14.64
CA THR A 81 7.98 -12.47 14.31
C THR A 81 8.62 -11.78 13.11
N THR A 82 9.96 -11.78 13.05
CA THR A 82 10.75 -11.16 11.98
C THR A 82 11.65 -12.20 11.31
N LEU A 83 11.10 -13.38 11.03
CA LEU A 83 11.81 -14.46 10.36
C LEU A 83 12.18 -14.11 8.93
N ASN A 84 13.10 -14.86 8.33
CA ASN A 84 13.62 -14.60 6.99
C ASN A 84 12.50 -14.55 5.94
N LYS A 85 12.30 -13.38 5.32
CA LYS A 85 11.23 -13.12 4.34
C LYS A 85 11.42 -13.85 3.00
N ASN A 86 12.60 -14.42 2.74
CA ASN A 86 12.83 -15.18 1.51
C ASN A 86 12.22 -16.60 1.57
N VAL A 87 11.86 -17.06 2.77
CA VAL A 87 11.18 -18.36 2.96
C VAL A 87 9.68 -18.13 3.09
N ILE A 88 8.89 -18.73 2.20
CA ILE A 88 7.42 -18.52 2.15
C ILE A 88 6.74 -18.90 3.48
N ALA A 89 7.12 -20.03 4.10
CA ALA A 89 6.58 -20.44 5.39
C ALA A 89 6.83 -19.40 6.48
N PHE A 90 8.02 -18.80 6.52
CA PHE A 90 8.36 -17.76 7.49
C PHE A 90 7.60 -16.44 7.24
N ARG A 91 7.35 -16.10 5.97
CA ARG A 91 6.47 -14.96 5.65
C ARG A 91 5.06 -15.18 6.18
N LEU A 92 4.53 -16.39 6.05
CA LEU A 92 3.22 -16.74 6.59
C LEU A 92 3.19 -16.65 8.13
N VAL A 93 4.21 -17.16 8.82
CA VAL A 93 4.35 -17.04 10.28
C VAL A 93 4.43 -15.58 10.71
N ASN A 94 5.25 -14.75 10.04
CA ASN A 94 5.35 -13.33 10.33
C ASN A 94 3.99 -12.61 10.15
N MET A 95 3.29 -12.91 9.07
CA MET A 95 1.96 -12.35 8.80
C MET A 95 0.95 -12.74 9.89
N LEU A 96 0.90 -14.01 10.27
CA LEU A 96 -0.05 -14.51 11.26
C LEU A 96 0.24 -13.93 12.65
N THR A 97 1.50 -13.96 13.11
CA THR A 97 1.87 -13.43 14.43
C THR A 97 1.58 -11.93 14.56
N LEU A 98 1.85 -11.14 13.52
CA LEU A 98 1.49 -9.73 13.50
C LEU A 98 -0.03 -9.54 13.54
N SER A 99 -0.76 -10.28 12.69
CA SER A 99 -2.23 -10.18 12.63
C SER A 99 -2.89 -10.58 13.95
N PHE A 100 -2.40 -11.62 14.64
CA PHE A 100 -2.86 -11.99 15.98
C PHE A 100 -2.56 -10.89 17.01
N SER A 101 -1.37 -10.30 16.98
CA SER A 101 -1.04 -9.17 17.87
C SER A 101 -1.98 -7.98 17.65
N MET A 102 -2.25 -7.64 16.39
CA MET A 102 -3.22 -6.59 16.03
C MET A 102 -4.63 -6.93 16.53
N PHE A 103 -5.07 -8.18 16.36
CA PHE A 103 -6.38 -8.63 16.82
C PHE A 103 -6.58 -8.42 18.32
N PHE A 104 -5.65 -8.89 19.15
CA PHE A 104 -5.77 -8.76 20.60
C PHE A 104 -5.71 -7.31 21.08
N VAL A 105 -4.89 -6.47 20.45
CA VAL A 105 -4.87 -5.04 20.77
C VAL A 105 -6.19 -4.38 20.34
N SER A 106 -6.73 -4.73 19.18
CA SER A 106 -8.02 -4.24 18.72
C SER A 106 -9.16 -4.63 19.67
N LEU A 107 -9.20 -5.89 20.12
CA LEU A 107 -10.18 -6.34 21.12
C LEU A 107 -10.13 -5.55 22.45
N ARG A 108 -8.92 -5.12 22.85
CA ARG A 108 -8.76 -4.33 24.09
C ARG A 108 -9.04 -2.85 23.91
N LYS A 109 -8.76 -2.29 22.73
CA LYS A 109 -8.73 -0.84 22.50
C LYS A 109 -9.99 -0.32 21.78
N PHE A 110 -10.60 -1.10 20.88
CA PHE A 110 -11.79 -0.67 20.16
C PHE A 110 -13.00 -0.56 21.09
N ARG A 111 -13.87 0.38 20.80
CA ARG A 111 -15.10 0.64 21.54
C ARG A 111 -16.28 0.68 20.58
N LYS A 112 -17.45 0.49 21.12
CA LYS A 112 -18.71 0.66 20.36
C LYS A 112 -18.78 2.07 19.77
N GLY A 113 -19.07 2.14 18.48
CA GLY A 113 -19.15 3.41 17.74
C GLY A 113 -17.83 3.89 17.14
N ASP A 114 -16.68 3.23 17.42
CA ASP A 114 -15.43 3.55 16.74
C ASP A 114 -15.54 3.32 15.23
N ARG A 115 -14.82 4.11 14.45
CA ARG A 115 -14.62 3.91 13.03
C ARG A 115 -13.23 3.32 12.81
N VAL A 116 -13.12 2.33 11.93
CA VAL A 116 -11.87 1.63 11.67
C VAL A 116 -11.59 1.66 10.18
N LEU A 117 -10.48 2.26 9.76
CA LEU A 117 -9.95 2.17 8.40
C LEU A 117 -8.86 1.10 8.40
N VAL A 118 -9.07 0.01 7.67
CA VAL A 118 -8.09 -1.08 7.57
C VAL A 118 -7.66 -1.29 6.13
N VAL A 119 -6.36 -1.38 5.90
CA VAL A 119 -5.78 -1.65 4.58
C VAL A 119 -5.53 -3.14 4.39
N THR A 120 -5.50 -3.60 3.13
CA THR A 120 -5.34 -5.02 2.76
C THR A 120 -3.90 -5.54 2.85
N ASN A 121 -3.03 -4.86 3.56
CA ASN A 121 -1.64 -5.28 3.80
C ASN A 121 -1.35 -5.34 5.33
N PRO A 122 -0.94 -6.51 5.89
CA PRO A 122 -0.84 -7.82 5.24
C PRO A 122 -2.20 -8.47 4.96
N PRO A 123 -2.29 -9.48 4.07
CA PRO A 123 -3.57 -10.06 3.63
C PRO A 123 -4.49 -10.58 4.72
N ALA A 124 -3.96 -11.04 5.85
CA ALA A 124 -4.75 -11.55 6.98
C ALA A 124 -5.32 -10.44 7.87
N SER A 125 -4.71 -9.26 7.90
CA SER A 125 -5.12 -8.14 8.78
C SER A 125 -6.58 -7.73 8.63
N PRO A 126 -7.14 -7.54 7.42
CA PRO A 126 -8.52 -7.12 7.28
C PRO A 126 -9.53 -8.07 7.96
N PHE A 127 -9.26 -9.38 7.91
CA PHE A 127 -10.14 -10.39 8.49
C PHE A 127 -10.14 -10.32 10.03
N VAL A 128 -8.96 -10.29 10.64
CA VAL A 128 -8.86 -10.25 12.11
C VAL A 128 -9.36 -8.93 12.67
N ILE A 129 -9.16 -7.82 11.95
CA ILE A 129 -9.66 -6.51 12.33
C ILE A 129 -11.18 -6.42 12.15
N ALA A 130 -11.73 -6.99 11.07
CA ALA A 130 -13.17 -7.10 10.89
C ALA A 130 -13.84 -7.85 12.04
N ILE A 131 -13.29 -9.03 12.41
CA ILE A 131 -13.79 -9.81 13.54
C ILE A 131 -13.73 -9.00 14.85
N ALA A 132 -12.59 -8.36 15.14
CA ALA A 132 -12.44 -7.53 16.34
C ALA A 132 -13.42 -6.34 16.32
N SER A 133 -13.63 -5.70 15.18
CA SER A 133 -14.58 -4.58 15.02
C SER A 133 -16.01 -5.03 15.29
N LEU A 134 -16.43 -6.16 14.72
CA LEU A 134 -17.79 -6.71 14.95
C LEU A 134 -18.02 -7.05 16.42
N ILE A 135 -17.04 -7.72 17.06
CA ILE A 135 -17.12 -8.07 18.50
C ILE A 135 -17.25 -6.80 19.36
N ARG A 136 -16.53 -5.73 18.99
CA ARG A 136 -16.49 -4.49 19.78
C ARG A 136 -17.57 -3.47 19.39
N GLY A 137 -18.41 -3.75 18.40
CA GLY A 137 -19.43 -2.83 17.88
C GLY A 137 -18.83 -1.61 17.20
N ALA A 138 -17.66 -1.75 16.57
CA ALA A 138 -17.02 -0.75 15.74
C ALA A 138 -17.36 -0.98 14.27
N ALA A 139 -17.46 0.10 13.48
CA ALA A 139 -17.73 0.03 12.06
C ALA A 139 -16.40 0.07 11.28
N TYR A 140 -16.14 -0.89 10.38
CA TYR A 140 -14.90 -0.89 9.60
C TYR A 140 -15.11 -0.55 8.12
N THR A 141 -14.17 0.18 7.57
CA THR A 141 -14.02 0.54 6.16
C THR A 141 -12.76 -0.14 5.62
N LEU A 142 -12.88 -0.77 4.46
CA LEU A 142 -11.76 -1.41 3.78
C LEU A 142 -11.10 -0.43 2.81
N LEU A 143 -9.80 -0.23 2.92
CA LEU A 143 -8.99 0.44 1.91
C LEU A 143 -8.22 -0.63 1.13
N ILE A 144 -8.61 -0.86 -0.12
CA ILE A 144 -8.07 -1.93 -0.95
C ILE A 144 -6.85 -1.42 -1.72
N HIS A 145 -5.66 -1.79 -1.28
CA HIS A 145 -4.40 -1.61 -2.02
C HIS A 145 -4.07 -2.87 -2.82
N ASP A 146 -4.15 -4.04 -2.17
CA ASP A 146 -3.87 -5.33 -2.78
C ASP A 146 -5.16 -6.16 -2.82
N ASN A 147 -5.51 -6.68 -4.00
CA ASN A 147 -6.73 -7.46 -4.18
C ASN A 147 -6.39 -8.96 -4.29
N TYR A 148 -6.75 -9.71 -3.27
CA TYR A 148 -6.63 -11.16 -3.25
C TYR A 148 -7.96 -11.80 -3.63
N PRO A 149 -7.98 -12.94 -4.36
CA PRO A 149 -6.85 -13.73 -4.83
C PRO A 149 -6.21 -13.26 -6.14
N GLU A 150 -6.69 -12.18 -6.77
CA GLU A 150 -6.29 -11.74 -8.11
C GLU A 150 -4.78 -11.52 -8.24
N ILE A 151 -4.16 -10.98 -7.21
CA ILE A 151 -2.69 -10.79 -7.18
C ILE A 151 -1.92 -12.13 -7.24
N LEU A 152 -2.47 -13.20 -6.63
CA LEU A 152 -1.87 -14.54 -6.70
C LEU A 152 -2.00 -15.15 -8.10
N ILE A 153 -3.13 -14.89 -8.75
CA ILE A 153 -3.40 -15.34 -10.12
C ILE A 153 -2.46 -14.62 -11.10
N ALA A 154 -2.39 -13.29 -11.02
CA ALA A 154 -1.52 -12.46 -11.85
C ALA A 154 -0.02 -12.80 -11.66
N ALA A 155 0.38 -13.20 -10.45
CA ALA A 155 1.74 -13.64 -10.15
C ALA A 155 2.01 -15.12 -10.53
N GLY A 156 1.05 -15.82 -11.15
CA GLY A 156 1.18 -17.24 -11.52
C GLY A 156 1.29 -18.19 -10.31
N LYS A 157 0.89 -17.74 -9.12
CA LYS A 157 0.98 -18.53 -7.88
C LYS A 157 -0.28 -19.36 -7.58
N ALA A 158 -1.38 -19.05 -8.25
CA ALA A 158 -2.63 -19.80 -8.14
C ALA A 158 -3.39 -19.76 -9.47
N GLY A 159 -4.00 -20.88 -9.84
CA GLY A 159 -4.92 -20.92 -10.99
C GLY A 159 -6.32 -20.44 -10.59
N ASP A 160 -7.07 -19.84 -11.53
CA ASP A 160 -8.41 -19.27 -11.31
C ASP A 160 -9.39 -20.23 -10.62
N LYS A 161 -9.29 -21.53 -10.92
CA LYS A 161 -10.19 -22.58 -10.40
C LYS A 161 -9.65 -23.27 -9.14
N SER A 162 -8.49 -22.86 -8.61
CA SER A 162 -7.86 -23.52 -7.47
C SER A 162 -8.71 -23.39 -6.19
N LEU A 163 -8.57 -24.37 -5.29
CA LEU A 163 -9.25 -24.36 -3.99
C LEU A 163 -8.89 -23.11 -3.17
N VAL A 164 -7.64 -22.64 -3.27
CA VAL A 164 -7.18 -21.41 -2.59
C VAL A 164 -7.96 -20.20 -3.08
N VAL A 165 -8.15 -20.05 -4.39
CA VAL A 165 -8.92 -18.94 -4.98
C VAL A 165 -10.38 -18.99 -4.52
N LYS A 166 -11.00 -20.16 -4.53
CA LYS A 166 -12.39 -20.35 -4.05
C LYS A 166 -12.52 -20.02 -2.56
N PHE A 167 -11.57 -20.50 -1.74
CA PHE A 167 -11.54 -20.25 -0.31
C PHE A 167 -11.40 -18.74 -0.01
N LEU A 168 -10.43 -18.08 -0.64
CA LEU A 168 -10.23 -16.64 -0.47
C LEU A 168 -11.44 -15.84 -1.00
N GLY A 169 -12.06 -16.25 -2.09
CA GLY A 169 -13.29 -15.64 -2.62
C GLY A 169 -14.44 -15.69 -1.63
N PHE A 170 -14.65 -16.83 -0.97
CA PHE A 170 -15.68 -17.00 0.06
C PHE A 170 -15.44 -16.06 1.26
N TRP A 171 -14.22 -16.03 1.80
CA TRP A 171 -13.87 -15.18 2.94
C TRP A 171 -13.89 -13.70 2.61
N ASN A 172 -13.46 -13.31 1.39
CA ASN A 172 -13.58 -11.92 0.92
C ASN A 172 -15.04 -11.49 0.83
N ARG A 173 -15.94 -12.36 0.35
CA ARG A 173 -17.36 -12.03 0.30
C ARG A 173 -17.93 -11.79 1.70
N TRP A 174 -17.53 -12.60 2.69
CA TRP A 174 -17.89 -12.39 4.09
C TRP A 174 -17.34 -11.04 4.59
N LEU A 175 -16.05 -10.75 4.32
CA LEU A 175 -15.38 -9.50 4.70
C LEU A 175 -16.09 -8.28 4.11
N TYR A 176 -16.43 -8.31 2.83
CA TYR A 176 -17.15 -7.21 2.16
C TYR A 176 -18.56 -7.02 2.70
N LYS A 177 -19.30 -8.11 2.93
CA LYS A 177 -20.67 -8.06 3.42
C LYS A 177 -20.81 -7.30 4.75
N HIS A 178 -19.83 -7.35 5.61
CA HIS A 178 -19.89 -6.74 6.95
C HIS A 178 -19.17 -5.39 7.03
N ALA A 179 -18.50 -4.96 5.97
CA ALA A 179 -17.88 -3.64 5.92
C ALA A 179 -18.92 -2.53 5.80
N SER A 180 -18.64 -1.36 6.38
CA SER A 180 -19.48 -0.16 6.21
C SER A 180 -19.28 0.47 4.84
N ARG A 181 -18.07 0.34 4.28
CA ARG A 181 -17.66 0.92 2.99
C ARG A 181 -16.40 0.23 2.48
N ILE A 182 -16.23 0.25 1.16
CA ILE A 182 -14.98 -0.12 0.50
C ILE A 182 -14.43 1.12 -0.22
N ILE A 183 -13.14 1.35 -0.09
CA ILE A 183 -12.40 2.39 -0.82
C ILE A 183 -11.46 1.70 -1.80
N ALA A 184 -11.65 1.99 -3.08
CA ALA A 184 -10.80 1.55 -4.18
C ALA A 184 -9.85 2.69 -4.58
N VAL A 185 -8.58 2.39 -4.85
CA VAL A 185 -7.58 3.41 -5.24
C VAL A 185 -7.54 3.70 -6.73
N GLY A 186 -8.35 2.99 -7.54
CA GLY A 186 -8.42 3.18 -8.98
C GLY A 186 -9.71 2.66 -9.60
N ARG A 187 -9.97 3.07 -10.84
CA ARG A 187 -11.19 2.72 -11.59
C ARG A 187 -11.28 1.22 -11.89
N ASP A 188 -10.17 0.60 -12.27
CA ASP A 188 -10.12 -0.83 -12.58
C ASP A 188 -10.43 -1.66 -11.33
N MET A 189 -9.86 -1.26 -10.20
CA MET A 189 -10.14 -1.89 -8.90
C MET A 189 -11.60 -1.72 -8.50
N HIS A 190 -12.19 -0.54 -8.74
CA HIS A 190 -13.62 -0.32 -8.53
C HIS A 190 -14.46 -1.29 -9.36
N GLN A 191 -14.17 -1.46 -10.65
CA GLN A 191 -14.88 -2.40 -11.52
C GLN A 191 -14.76 -3.85 -11.03
N LEU A 192 -13.56 -4.25 -10.60
CA LEU A 192 -13.32 -5.58 -10.05
C LEU A 192 -14.11 -5.78 -8.75
N LEU A 193 -14.06 -4.83 -7.83
CA LEU A 193 -14.77 -4.88 -6.56
C LEU A 193 -16.29 -4.88 -6.77
N SER A 194 -16.81 -4.10 -7.71
CA SER A 194 -18.24 -4.11 -8.07
C SER A 194 -18.71 -5.49 -8.51
N ARG A 195 -17.90 -6.21 -9.29
CA ARG A 195 -18.20 -7.61 -9.66
C ARG A 195 -18.14 -8.55 -8.45
N LYS A 196 -17.13 -8.40 -7.58
CA LYS A 196 -16.96 -9.27 -6.38
C LYS A 196 -18.04 -9.04 -5.31
N THR A 197 -18.62 -7.85 -5.27
CA THR A 197 -19.68 -7.47 -4.31
C THR A 197 -21.08 -7.53 -4.90
N GLN A 198 -21.24 -8.06 -6.11
CA GLN A 198 -22.56 -8.19 -6.73
C GLN A 198 -23.56 -8.88 -5.81
N GLY A 199 -24.73 -8.25 -5.59
CA GLY A 199 -25.75 -8.70 -4.65
C GLY A 199 -25.44 -8.41 -3.17
N LEU A 200 -24.43 -7.59 -2.87
CA LEU A 200 -24.20 -7.02 -1.54
C LEU A 200 -24.56 -5.53 -1.58
N ASP A 201 -25.23 -5.05 -0.54
CA ASP A 201 -25.50 -3.62 -0.35
C ASP A 201 -24.34 -2.97 0.39
N ILE A 202 -23.25 -2.67 -0.35
CA ILE A 202 -22.04 -2.06 0.18
C ILE A 202 -21.59 -0.90 -0.70
N PRO A 203 -21.47 0.33 -0.19
CA PRO A 203 -20.98 1.45 -0.97
C PRO A 203 -19.48 1.31 -1.27
N ILE A 204 -19.12 1.50 -2.54
CA ILE A 204 -17.73 1.52 -3.00
C ILE A 204 -17.41 2.93 -3.49
N SER A 205 -16.34 3.53 -2.95
CA SER A 205 -15.85 4.85 -3.35
C SER A 205 -14.49 4.72 -4.02
N VAL A 206 -14.23 5.54 -5.05
CA VAL A 206 -12.90 5.65 -5.65
C VAL A 206 -12.20 6.86 -5.07
N ILE A 207 -11.11 6.62 -4.33
CA ILE A 207 -10.24 7.66 -3.78
C ILE A 207 -8.81 7.29 -4.20
N PRO A 208 -8.29 7.87 -5.28
CA PRO A 208 -6.95 7.56 -5.76
C PRO A 208 -5.88 8.12 -4.82
N ASN A 209 -4.72 7.48 -4.82
CA ASN A 209 -3.54 8.05 -4.20
C ASN A 209 -3.18 9.37 -4.90
N TRP A 210 -2.66 10.31 -4.15
CA TRP A 210 -2.26 11.64 -4.65
C TRP A 210 -0.74 11.72 -4.84
N ALA A 211 -0.30 12.72 -5.59
CA ALA A 211 1.10 13.10 -5.68
C ALA A 211 1.32 14.41 -4.90
N GLU A 212 2.49 14.58 -4.30
CA GLU A 212 2.92 15.87 -3.76
C GLU A 212 3.33 16.77 -4.93
N LEU A 213 2.50 17.75 -5.23
CA LEU A 213 2.75 18.67 -6.33
C LEU A 213 3.50 19.93 -5.90
N GLU A 214 3.57 20.22 -4.61
CA GLU A 214 4.19 21.45 -4.08
C GLU A 214 5.68 21.57 -4.41
N ASN A 215 6.38 20.45 -4.62
CA ASN A 215 7.80 20.39 -4.91
C ASN A 215 8.11 19.86 -6.33
N VAL A 216 7.08 19.72 -7.17
CA VAL A 216 7.23 19.18 -8.54
C VAL A 216 6.84 20.26 -9.55
N GLU A 217 7.85 20.88 -10.13
CA GLU A 217 7.68 21.86 -11.18
C GLU A 217 8.16 21.29 -12.53
N PRO A 218 7.42 21.52 -13.63
CA PRO A 218 7.91 21.22 -14.96
C PRO A 218 9.18 22.03 -15.25
N ARG A 219 10.24 21.35 -15.62
CA ARG A 219 11.51 21.99 -16.02
C ARG A 219 11.86 21.65 -17.45
N PRO A 220 12.57 22.55 -18.15
CA PRO A 220 13.09 22.24 -19.47
C PRO A 220 13.93 20.95 -19.46
N ARG A 221 13.75 20.12 -20.47
CA ARG A 221 14.48 18.85 -20.59
C ARG A 221 16.01 19.03 -20.53
N SER A 222 16.51 20.15 -21.10
CA SER A 222 17.92 20.52 -21.08
C SER A 222 18.50 20.74 -19.69
N GLU A 223 17.65 20.95 -18.68
CA GLU A 223 18.07 21.17 -17.30
C GLU A 223 18.05 19.87 -16.48
N ASN A 224 17.55 18.75 -17.03
CA ASN A 224 17.44 17.50 -16.30
C ASN A 224 18.82 16.91 -15.99
N PRO A 225 19.21 16.83 -14.69
CA PRO A 225 20.55 16.38 -14.31
C PRO A 225 20.77 14.90 -14.60
N LEU A 226 19.73 14.06 -14.50
CA LEU A 226 19.86 12.62 -14.76
C LEU A 226 20.15 12.35 -16.24
N LEU A 227 19.51 13.08 -17.16
CA LEU A 227 19.76 12.92 -18.58
C LEU A 227 21.18 13.34 -18.97
N LYS A 228 21.72 14.37 -18.31
CA LYS A 228 23.12 14.82 -18.50
C LYS A 228 24.12 13.80 -17.93
N GLU A 229 23.87 13.31 -16.72
CA GLU A 229 24.68 12.29 -16.06
C GLU A 229 24.82 11.02 -16.92
N LEU A 230 23.71 10.60 -17.54
CA LEU A 230 23.65 9.40 -18.38
C LEU A 230 24.10 9.65 -19.84
N GLY A 231 24.31 10.89 -20.26
CA GLY A 231 24.68 11.22 -21.66
C GLY A 231 23.57 10.93 -22.68
N ILE A 232 22.29 10.97 -22.26
CA ILE A 232 21.12 10.61 -23.09
C ILE A 232 20.14 11.77 -23.30
N SER A 233 20.65 13.02 -23.26
CA SER A 233 19.81 14.21 -23.37
C SER A 233 19.11 14.33 -24.74
N ASP A 234 19.64 13.72 -25.78
CA ASP A 234 19.08 13.65 -27.14
C ASP A 234 18.14 12.45 -27.37
N ARG A 235 18.03 11.52 -26.41
CA ARG A 235 17.25 10.30 -26.54
C ARG A 235 15.83 10.48 -26.03
N PHE A 236 14.87 9.74 -26.59
CA PHE A 236 13.55 9.59 -26.00
C PHE A 236 13.63 8.57 -24.86
N VAL A 237 13.51 9.04 -23.61
CA VAL A 237 13.69 8.19 -22.43
C VAL A 237 12.39 7.55 -21.99
N ILE A 238 12.40 6.24 -21.86
CA ILE A 238 11.35 5.43 -21.26
C ILE A 238 11.84 5.04 -19.85
N LEU A 239 11.26 5.67 -18.82
CA LEU A 239 11.65 5.48 -17.44
C LEU A 239 10.73 4.48 -16.76
N TYR A 240 11.30 3.39 -16.23
CA TYR A 240 10.68 2.55 -15.23
C TYR A 240 11.28 2.90 -13.86
N ALA A 241 10.50 3.52 -12.98
CA ALA A 241 10.96 3.87 -11.63
C ALA A 241 10.05 3.20 -10.59
N GLY A 242 10.60 2.28 -9.80
CA GLY A 242 9.83 1.61 -8.76
C GLY A 242 10.29 0.20 -8.41
N ASN A 243 9.44 -0.51 -7.67
CA ASN A 243 9.71 -1.90 -7.28
C ASN A 243 9.57 -2.85 -8.48
N MET A 244 10.62 -3.61 -8.75
CA MET A 244 10.66 -4.64 -9.80
C MET A 244 10.12 -5.96 -9.24
N GLY A 245 8.83 -5.96 -8.87
CA GLY A 245 8.13 -7.08 -8.23
C GLY A 245 7.63 -8.13 -9.23
N TYR A 246 7.15 -9.26 -8.70
CA TYR A 246 6.55 -10.33 -9.52
C TYR A 246 5.37 -9.88 -10.41
N PRO A 247 4.46 -8.98 -9.95
CA PRO A 247 3.34 -8.55 -10.78
C PRO A 247 3.73 -7.66 -11.96
N ASN A 248 4.95 -7.12 -11.95
CA ASN A 248 5.39 -6.16 -12.96
C ASN A 248 5.97 -6.90 -14.15
N ASP A 249 5.47 -6.61 -15.34
CA ASP A 249 5.92 -7.23 -16.59
C ASP A 249 7.18 -6.56 -17.14
N ILE A 250 8.31 -6.83 -16.47
CA ILE A 250 9.64 -6.35 -16.90
C ILE A 250 10.06 -7.02 -18.20
N GLU A 251 9.65 -8.26 -18.42
CA GLU A 251 9.97 -9.09 -19.58
C GLU A 251 9.54 -8.41 -20.88
N THR A 252 8.31 -7.91 -20.92
CA THR A 252 7.78 -7.18 -22.10
C THR A 252 8.56 -5.88 -22.35
N ILE A 253 8.96 -5.16 -21.31
CA ILE A 253 9.76 -3.93 -21.47
C ILE A 253 11.13 -4.25 -22.05
N LEU A 254 11.79 -5.33 -21.56
CA LEU A 254 13.09 -5.77 -22.10
C LEU A 254 12.99 -6.27 -23.54
N ALA A 255 11.92 -6.96 -23.90
CA ALA A 255 11.68 -7.39 -25.28
C ALA A 255 11.51 -6.18 -26.23
N ALA A 256 10.79 -5.15 -25.77
CA ALA A 256 10.68 -3.88 -26.52
C ALA A 256 12.03 -3.17 -26.64
N ALA A 257 12.83 -3.14 -25.57
CA ALA A 257 14.17 -2.55 -25.59
C ALA A 257 15.08 -3.27 -26.60
N LYS A 258 15.07 -4.61 -26.62
CA LYS A 258 15.84 -5.42 -27.59
C LYS A 258 15.43 -5.14 -29.04
N THR A 259 14.12 -5.05 -29.29
CA THR A 259 13.59 -4.77 -30.64
C THR A 259 14.05 -3.38 -31.12
N LEU A 260 14.02 -2.39 -30.22
CA LEU A 260 14.38 -1.01 -30.56
C LEU A 260 15.90 -0.76 -30.58
N ASP A 261 16.70 -1.62 -29.96
CA ASP A 261 18.16 -1.55 -29.99
C ASP A 261 18.71 -1.96 -31.38
N SER A 262 18.04 -2.91 -32.03
CA SER A 262 18.41 -3.36 -33.39
C SER A 262 18.17 -2.33 -34.50
N ASP A 263 17.34 -1.29 -34.25
CA ASP A 263 17.14 -0.18 -35.19
C ASP A 263 18.18 0.93 -34.92
N THR A 264 19.18 1.02 -35.77
CA THR A 264 20.25 2.04 -35.67
C THR A 264 19.76 3.49 -35.73
N ARG A 265 18.50 3.73 -36.15
CA ARG A 265 17.84 5.02 -36.14
C ARG A 265 17.02 5.25 -34.88
N SER A 266 16.93 4.25 -34.00
CA SER A 266 16.15 4.35 -32.75
C SER A 266 16.75 5.41 -31.83
N ARG A 267 15.90 6.31 -31.37
CA ARG A 267 16.24 7.32 -30.35
C ARG A 267 15.76 6.94 -28.96
N PHE A 268 15.24 5.74 -28.79
CA PHE A 268 14.73 5.28 -27.51
C PHE A 268 15.83 4.86 -26.57
N HIS A 269 15.68 5.20 -25.30
CA HIS A 269 16.55 4.71 -24.23
C HIS A 269 15.73 4.33 -23.01
N PHE A 270 15.92 3.12 -22.53
CA PHE A 270 15.20 2.57 -21.39
C PHE A 270 16.03 2.75 -20.11
N VAL A 271 15.49 3.44 -19.13
CA VAL A 271 16.11 3.63 -17.82
C VAL A 271 15.30 2.89 -16.78
N PHE A 272 15.91 1.90 -16.13
CA PHE A 272 15.33 1.19 -15.00
C PHE A 272 15.95 1.72 -13.71
N LEU A 273 15.10 2.23 -12.81
CA LEU A 273 15.50 2.78 -11.52
C LEU A 273 14.72 2.09 -10.42
N GLY A 274 15.38 1.35 -9.55
CA GLY A 274 14.73 0.66 -8.46
C GLY A 274 15.36 -0.67 -8.08
N ALA A 275 14.64 -1.37 -7.18
CA ALA A 275 15.04 -2.68 -6.67
C ALA A 275 13.85 -3.66 -6.74
N GLY A 276 14.12 -4.94 -6.54
CA GLY A 276 13.10 -5.99 -6.50
C GLY A 276 13.59 -7.32 -7.03
N VAL A 277 12.73 -8.33 -6.94
CA VAL A 277 13.08 -9.72 -7.30
C VAL A 277 13.40 -9.90 -8.78
N LYS A 278 12.87 -9.04 -9.66
CA LYS A 278 13.13 -9.08 -11.11
C LYS A 278 14.31 -8.20 -11.54
N ARG A 279 15.01 -7.50 -10.63
CA ARG A 279 16.20 -6.74 -10.96
C ARG A 279 17.26 -7.61 -11.63
N LYS A 280 17.47 -8.83 -11.11
CA LYS A 280 18.43 -9.78 -11.68
C LYS A 280 18.14 -10.17 -13.13
N LEU A 281 16.86 -10.13 -13.54
CA LEU A 281 16.48 -10.35 -14.93
C LEU A 281 17.07 -9.26 -15.86
N ILE A 282 17.00 -8.00 -15.41
CA ILE A 282 17.57 -6.86 -16.16
C ILE A 282 19.10 -6.93 -16.19
N GLU A 283 19.72 -7.28 -15.05
CA GLU A 283 21.19 -7.46 -14.96
C GLU A 283 21.68 -8.53 -15.92
N ASN A 284 21.01 -9.69 -15.96
CA ASN A 284 21.33 -10.77 -16.90
C ASN A 284 21.14 -10.31 -18.36
N PHE A 285 20.02 -9.65 -18.66
CA PHE A 285 19.75 -9.12 -20.00
C PHE A 285 20.86 -8.17 -20.47
N ILE A 286 21.31 -7.26 -19.61
CA ILE A 286 22.41 -6.33 -19.93
C ILE A 286 23.74 -7.08 -20.12
N ALA A 287 24.01 -8.10 -19.31
CA ALA A 287 25.25 -8.89 -19.42
C ALA A 287 25.30 -9.72 -20.71
N ASP A 288 24.19 -10.33 -21.09
CA ASP A 288 24.11 -11.26 -22.22
C ASP A 288 23.97 -10.52 -23.56
N GLU A 289 23.06 -9.54 -23.64
CA GLU A 289 22.72 -8.86 -24.90
C GLU A 289 23.55 -7.58 -25.13
N LYS A 290 24.13 -6.99 -24.08
CA LYS A 290 24.91 -5.72 -24.11
C LYS A 290 24.20 -4.60 -24.88
N PRO A 291 22.92 -4.31 -24.58
CA PRO A 291 22.15 -3.33 -25.31
C PRO A 291 22.70 -1.93 -25.13
N ALA A 292 22.76 -1.13 -26.21
CA ALA A 292 23.20 0.26 -26.14
C ALA A 292 22.14 1.21 -25.60
N ASN A 293 20.86 0.76 -25.53
CA ASN A 293 19.70 1.55 -25.18
C ASN A 293 19.09 1.23 -23.80
N VAL A 294 19.81 0.52 -22.93
CA VAL A 294 19.31 0.15 -21.59
C VAL A 294 20.29 0.58 -20.50
N THR A 295 19.76 1.26 -19.49
CA THR A 295 20.50 1.63 -18.27
C THR A 295 19.74 1.14 -17.03
N LEU A 296 20.45 0.50 -16.09
CA LEU A 296 19.94 0.08 -14.79
C LEU A 296 20.61 0.90 -13.69
N LEU A 297 19.80 1.55 -12.85
CA LEU A 297 20.26 2.39 -11.75
C LEU A 297 19.86 1.79 -10.40
N GLU A 298 20.61 2.15 -9.35
CA GLU A 298 20.24 1.88 -7.98
C GLU A 298 19.05 2.78 -7.57
N PRO A 299 18.24 2.38 -6.57
CA PRO A 299 17.21 3.24 -5.99
C PRO A 299 17.80 4.55 -5.49
N ARG A 300 17.14 5.67 -5.76
CA ARG A 300 17.50 7.03 -5.32
C ARG A 300 16.40 7.64 -4.50
#